data_a07663ecaccb92b56e0f69685b172d71
#
_entry.id   a07663ecaccb92b56e0f69685b172d71
#
_cell.length_a   1.000
_cell.length_b   1.000
_cell.length_c   1.000
_cell.angle_alpha   90.00
_cell.angle_beta   90.00
_cell.angle_gamma   90.00
#
_symmetry.space_group_name_H-M   'P 1'
#
loop_
_entity.id
_entity.type
_entity.pdbx_description
1 polymer ?
#
loop_
_entity_poly.entity_id
_entity_poly.type
_entity_poly.pdbx_seq_one_letter_code
_entity_poly.pdbx_strand_id
1 'polypeptide(L)'
;MTKIVIALLAALLLHPGGFAQGQSSDQTMAKQKVIADLKEMAAAGDVKSQVQVGLAYLTGDGVHKDDVEAVKWLRKAADQDNPVAERFLAEMYFKGRGVTADNAEAAKWLRMAAEQGDAQSQHNLAVLYTEGLGLPRNAKEALKWMRKSAEQGLAAGQVGMGALYENGAGVPPDPVEAMNWYRLAVQQNDSNAMNNLALLLATSKNPHVRNPQEAVSLAIRAVAAANNPDYLDTLAAAYFSNGQTDKAIETEQKALAMNPSNDSYKEALQKYLAANGGR
;
A
#
# COMPACT_ATOMS: atom_id res chain seq x y z
N MET A 1 24.41 -18.82 -18.85
CA MET A 1 24.01 -17.45 -19.23
C MET A 1 22.69 -17.00 -18.60
N THR A 2 21.77 -17.90 -18.24
CA THR A 2 20.41 -17.60 -17.75
C THR A 2 20.35 -16.94 -16.33
N LYS A 3 21.31 -17.16 -15.45
CA LYS A 3 21.30 -16.63 -14.06
C LYS A 3 21.72 -15.18 -13.91
N ILE A 4 22.47 -14.61 -14.86
CA ILE A 4 22.97 -13.22 -14.81
C ILE A 4 21.91 -12.23 -15.28
N VAL A 5 21.07 -12.61 -16.23
CA VAL A 5 20.00 -11.76 -16.78
C VAL A 5 18.87 -11.52 -15.77
N ILE A 6 18.53 -12.51 -14.94
CA ILE A 6 17.47 -12.43 -13.94
C ILE A 6 17.88 -11.50 -12.77
N ALA A 7 19.15 -11.48 -12.38
CA ALA A 7 19.63 -10.63 -11.28
C ALA A 7 19.66 -9.13 -11.62
N LEU A 8 19.88 -8.78 -12.89
CA LEU A 8 19.94 -7.38 -13.33
C LEU A 8 18.55 -6.71 -13.41
N LEU A 9 17.51 -7.47 -13.74
CA LEU A 9 16.12 -6.95 -13.79
C LEU A 9 15.48 -6.82 -12.40
N ALA A 10 15.78 -7.74 -11.47
CA ALA A 10 15.25 -7.69 -10.11
C ALA A 10 15.81 -6.49 -9.31
N ALA A 11 17.05 -6.07 -9.58
CA ALA A 11 17.67 -4.92 -8.91
C ALA A 11 17.16 -3.56 -9.40
N LEU A 12 16.57 -3.50 -10.61
CA LEU A 12 16.07 -2.27 -11.22
C LEU A 12 14.61 -1.93 -10.84
N LEU A 13 13.87 -2.89 -10.29
CA LEU A 13 12.45 -2.72 -9.94
C LEU A 13 12.22 -2.24 -8.50
N LEU A 14 13.27 -2.05 -7.68
CA LEU A 14 13.16 -1.76 -6.24
C LEU A 14 13.48 -0.32 -5.82
N HIS A 15 13.61 0.64 -6.75
CA HIS A 15 13.84 2.05 -6.39
C HIS A 15 12.75 2.96 -6.97
N PRO A 16 11.79 3.43 -6.17
CA PRO A 16 10.98 4.58 -6.53
C PRO A 16 11.74 5.85 -6.10
N GLY A 17 12.26 6.60 -7.03
CA GLY A 17 12.77 7.94 -6.70
C GLY A 17 13.91 8.43 -7.55
N GLY A 18 13.58 9.19 -8.56
CA GLY A 18 14.30 10.31 -9.09
C GLY A 18 15.80 10.18 -9.36
N PHE A 19 16.15 9.89 -10.62
CA PHE A 19 17.29 10.56 -11.30
C PHE A 19 17.12 10.32 -12.80
N ALA A 20 16.38 11.23 -13.44
CA ALA A 20 16.47 11.40 -14.88
C ALA A 20 17.73 12.20 -15.17
N GLN A 21 18.87 11.53 -15.41
CA GLN A 21 20.01 12.11 -16.10
C GLN A 21 20.93 11.00 -16.63
N GLY A 22 21.01 10.85 -17.95
CA GLY A 22 22.15 10.27 -18.64
C GLY A 22 22.35 8.77 -18.50
N GLN A 23 21.34 7.94 -18.82
CA GLN A 23 21.67 6.56 -19.21
C GLN A 23 22.51 6.61 -20.49
N SER A 24 23.70 6.00 -20.48
CA SER A 24 24.52 5.95 -21.69
C SER A 24 23.76 5.25 -22.81
N SER A 25 24.01 5.64 -24.07
CA SER A 25 23.42 4.98 -25.25
C SER A 25 23.57 3.46 -25.20
N ASP A 26 24.68 2.99 -24.65
CA ASP A 26 25.00 1.57 -24.50
C ASP A 26 24.08 0.84 -23.52
N GLN A 27 23.70 1.48 -22.41
CA GLN A 27 22.73 0.91 -21.44
C GLN A 27 21.34 0.80 -22.03
N THR A 28 20.93 1.81 -22.81
CA THR A 28 19.64 1.81 -23.50
C THR A 28 19.57 0.70 -24.54
N MET A 29 20.61 0.56 -25.38
CA MET A 29 20.69 -0.51 -26.37
C MET A 29 20.75 -1.90 -25.73
N ALA A 30 21.45 -2.08 -24.61
CA ALA A 30 21.49 -3.33 -23.88
C ALA A 30 20.11 -3.72 -23.35
N LYS A 31 19.33 -2.78 -22.77
CA LYS A 31 17.96 -3.02 -22.32
C LYS A 31 17.03 -3.39 -23.47
N GLN A 32 17.11 -2.66 -24.59
CA GLN A 32 16.30 -2.95 -25.78
C GLN A 32 16.57 -4.37 -26.31
N LYS A 33 17.84 -4.79 -26.34
CA LYS A 33 18.19 -6.15 -26.72
C LYS A 33 17.61 -7.20 -25.78
N VAL A 34 17.71 -7.01 -24.46
CA VAL A 34 17.12 -7.91 -23.45
C VAL A 34 15.61 -8.04 -23.67
N ILE A 35 14.93 -6.92 -23.92
CA ILE A 35 13.48 -6.97 -24.17
C ILE A 35 13.15 -7.65 -25.52
N ALA A 36 13.99 -7.51 -26.54
CA ALA A 36 13.79 -8.23 -27.79
C ALA A 36 13.88 -9.76 -27.58
N ASP A 37 14.90 -10.22 -26.86
CA ASP A 37 15.07 -11.65 -26.54
C ASP A 37 13.88 -12.15 -25.69
N LEU A 38 13.43 -11.37 -24.70
CA LEU A 38 12.25 -11.70 -23.89
C LEU A 38 10.96 -11.78 -24.73
N LYS A 39 10.79 -10.93 -25.73
CA LYS A 39 9.62 -10.99 -26.64
C LYS A 39 9.59 -12.27 -27.46
N GLU A 40 10.75 -12.76 -27.92
CA GLU A 40 10.84 -14.04 -28.63
C GLU A 40 10.43 -15.20 -27.72
N MET A 41 10.94 -15.24 -26.49
CA MET A 41 10.56 -16.26 -25.49
C MET A 41 9.07 -16.15 -25.11
N ALA A 42 8.56 -14.95 -24.90
CA ALA A 42 7.16 -14.70 -24.60
C ALA A 42 6.23 -15.12 -25.74
N ALA A 43 6.64 -14.87 -26.99
CA ALA A 43 5.91 -15.33 -28.17
C ALA A 43 5.91 -16.84 -28.30
N ALA A 44 6.96 -17.50 -27.86
CA ALA A 44 7.05 -18.98 -27.79
C ALA A 44 6.22 -19.58 -26.63
N GLY A 45 5.57 -18.74 -25.78
CA GLY A 45 4.68 -19.19 -24.72
C GLY A 45 5.30 -19.16 -23.32
N ASP A 46 6.55 -18.71 -23.15
CA ASP A 46 7.16 -18.62 -21.83
C ASP A 46 6.45 -17.60 -20.93
N VAL A 47 5.77 -18.09 -19.90
CA VAL A 47 4.91 -17.29 -18.99
C VAL A 47 5.69 -16.22 -18.28
N LYS A 48 6.90 -16.51 -17.81
CA LYS A 48 7.74 -15.53 -17.11
C LYS A 48 8.14 -14.38 -18.01
N SER A 49 8.52 -14.69 -19.25
CA SER A 49 8.85 -13.69 -20.25
C SER A 49 7.64 -12.84 -20.64
N GLN A 50 6.44 -13.44 -20.73
CA GLN A 50 5.20 -12.71 -20.97
C GLN A 50 4.94 -11.68 -19.86
N VAL A 51 5.09 -12.05 -18.58
CA VAL A 51 4.98 -11.12 -17.44
C VAL A 51 6.02 -10.00 -17.56
N GLN A 52 7.28 -10.34 -17.81
CA GLN A 52 8.37 -9.34 -17.90
C GLN A 52 8.15 -8.37 -19.06
N VAL A 53 7.74 -8.83 -20.21
CA VAL A 53 7.40 -7.97 -21.36
C VAL A 53 6.20 -7.07 -21.05
N GLY A 54 5.16 -7.61 -20.40
CA GLY A 54 4.02 -6.83 -19.94
C GLY A 54 4.43 -5.71 -19.00
N LEU A 55 5.26 -6.02 -18.00
CA LEU A 55 5.79 -5.02 -17.05
C LEU A 55 6.71 -3.99 -17.72
N ALA A 56 7.52 -4.42 -18.70
CA ALA A 56 8.35 -3.50 -19.47
C ALA A 56 7.51 -2.47 -20.23
N TYR A 57 6.39 -2.87 -20.83
CA TYR A 57 5.45 -1.95 -21.46
C TYR A 57 4.72 -1.04 -20.46
N LEU A 58 4.44 -1.49 -19.24
CA LEU A 58 3.84 -0.66 -18.18
C LEU A 58 4.77 0.45 -17.69
N THR A 59 6.07 0.14 -17.62
CA THR A 59 7.08 1.04 -17.06
C THR A 59 7.81 1.86 -18.10
N GLY A 60 7.86 1.37 -19.35
CA GLY A 60 8.69 1.94 -20.42
C GLY A 60 10.15 1.50 -20.32
N ASP A 61 10.47 0.41 -19.58
CA ASP A 61 11.86 -0.05 -19.43
C ASP A 61 12.30 -0.88 -20.64
N GLY A 62 13.21 -0.32 -21.44
CA GLY A 62 13.72 -0.92 -22.68
C GLY A 62 12.75 -0.93 -23.85
N VAL A 63 11.52 -0.43 -23.69
CA VAL A 63 10.51 -0.21 -24.73
C VAL A 63 9.77 1.09 -24.51
N HIS A 64 9.12 1.61 -25.54
CA HIS A 64 8.18 2.71 -25.34
C HIS A 64 6.99 2.22 -24.49
N LYS A 65 6.61 3.03 -23.49
CA LYS A 65 5.46 2.71 -22.61
C LYS A 65 4.18 2.57 -23.43
N ASP A 66 3.48 1.45 -23.24
CA ASP A 66 2.22 1.14 -23.92
C ASP A 66 1.34 0.25 -23.02
N ASP A 67 0.34 0.86 -22.38
CA ASP A 67 -0.56 0.16 -21.48
C ASP A 67 -1.44 -0.89 -22.23
N VAL A 68 -1.73 -0.70 -23.53
CA VAL A 68 -2.50 -1.67 -24.33
C VAL A 68 -1.66 -2.92 -24.63
N GLU A 69 -0.41 -2.74 -25.02
CA GLU A 69 0.51 -3.88 -25.22
C GLU A 69 0.80 -4.59 -23.90
N ALA A 70 0.92 -3.85 -22.78
CA ALA A 70 1.06 -4.45 -21.45
C ALA A 70 -0.10 -5.38 -21.12
N VAL A 71 -1.35 -4.94 -21.36
CA VAL A 71 -2.55 -5.80 -21.15
C VAL A 71 -2.48 -7.06 -21.98
N LYS A 72 -2.09 -6.97 -23.24
CA LYS A 72 -2.03 -8.12 -24.14
C LYS A 72 -1.08 -9.21 -23.62
N TRP A 73 0.11 -8.78 -23.17
CA TRP A 73 1.11 -9.73 -22.67
C TRP A 73 0.76 -10.27 -21.28
N LEU A 74 0.28 -9.42 -20.38
CA LEU A 74 -0.17 -9.84 -19.06
C LEU A 74 -1.37 -10.79 -19.14
N ARG A 75 -2.31 -10.56 -20.09
CA ARG A 75 -3.43 -11.48 -20.31
C ARG A 75 -2.96 -12.85 -20.74
N LYS A 76 -2.01 -12.93 -21.68
CA LYS A 76 -1.44 -14.23 -22.11
C LYS A 76 -0.83 -15.01 -20.93
N ALA A 77 -0.17 -14.31 -20.00
CA ALA A 77 0.39 -14.94 -18.82
C ALA A 77 -0.69 -15.29 -17.77
N ALA A 78 -1.71 -14.44 -17.61
CA ALA A 78 -2.83 -14.67 -16.71
C ALA A 78 -3.70 -15.85 -17.18
N ASP A 79 -3.91 -15.99 -18.48
CA ASP A 79 -4.62 -17.13 -19.09
C ASP A 79 -3.85 -18.47 -18.92
N GLN A 80 -2.61 -18.42 -18.43
CA GLN A 80 -1.79 -19.56 -18.03
C GLN A 80 -1.62 -19.62 -16.48
N ASP A 81 -2.58 -19.11 -15.75
CA ASP A 81 -2.68 -19.16 -14.28
C ASP A 81 -1.46 -18.51 -13.56
N ASN A 82 -0.89 -17.43 -14.11
CA ASN A 82 0.20 -16.72 -13.42
C ASN A 82 -0.35 -15.66 -12.47
N PRO A 83 -0.20 -15.82 -11.13
CA PRO A 83 -0.82 -14.91 -10.15
C PRO A 83 -0.27 -13.48 -10.20
N VAL A 84 0.98 -13.30 -10.62
CA VAL A 84 1.56 -11.96 -10.78
C VAL A 84 0.90 -11.24 -11.96
N ALA A 85 0.71 -11.93 -13.08
CA ALA A 85 0.02 -11.37 -14.25
C ALA A 85 -1.44 -11.05 -13.95
N GLU A 86 -2.14 -11.96 -13.27
CA GLU A 86 -3.54 -11.76 -12.84
C GLU A 86 -3.67 -10.51 -11.95
N ARG A 87 -2.76 -10.33 -10.99
CA ARG A 87 -2.74 -9.15 -10.12
C ARG A 87 -2.52 -7.85 -10.91
N PHE A 88 -1.56 -7.80 -11.81
CA PHE A 88 -1.33 -6.60 -12.63
C PHE A 88 -2.48 -6.34 -13.61
N LEU A 89 -3.07 -7.40 -14.18
CA LEU A 89 -4.24 -7.27 -15.06
C LEU A 89 -5.44 -6.71 -14.28
N ALA A 90 -5.65 -7.17 -13.05
CA ALA A 90 -6.66 -6.62 -12.17
C ALA A 90 -6.44 -5.13 -11.88
N GLU A 91 -5.19 -4.70 -11.63
CA GLU A 91 -4.87 -3.28 -11.44
C GLU A 91 -5.18 -2.46 -12.69
N MET A 92 -4.91 -3.00 -13.87
CA MET A 92 -5.21 -2.33 -15.14
C MET A 92 -6.70 -2.16 -15.37
N TYR A 93 -7.50 -3.18 -15.07
CA TYR A 93 -8.97 -3.05 -15.09
C TYR A 93 -9.49 -2.07 -14.05
N PHE A 94 -8.95 -2.09 -12.83
CA PHE A 94 -9.35 -1.17 -11.77
C PHE A 94 -9.10 0.30 -12.13
N LYS A 95 -7.95 0.58 -12.77
CA LYS A 95 -7.53 1.94 -13.16
C LYS A 95 -7.95 2.35 -14.58
N GLY A 96 -8.50 1.46 -15.39
CA GLY A 96 -8.80 1.74 -16.79
C GLY A 96 -7.56 2.00 -17.65
N ARG A 97 -6.45 1.31 -17.36
CA ARG A 97 -5.19 1.48 -18.09
C ARG A 97 -5.07 0.44 -19.21
N GLY A 98 -5.03 0.89 -20.45
CA GLY A 98 -4.95 0.01 -21.64
C GLY A 98 -6.22 -0.84 -21.88
N VAL A 99 -7.20 -0.75 -21.00
CA VAL A 99 -8.54 -1.36 -21.06
C VAL A 99 -9.55 -0.41 -20.48
N THR A 100 -10.84 -0.59 -20.79
CA THR A 100 -11.92 0.11 -20.10
C THR A 100 -11.95 -0.31 -18.63
N ALA A 101 -12.11 0.66 -17.72
CA ALA A 101 -12.20 0.38 -16.29
C ALA A 101 -13.40 -0.54 -16.00
N ASP A 102 -13.13 -1.62 -15.26
CA ASP A 102 -14.14 -2.61 -14.86
C ASP A 102 -13.75 -3.23 -13.52
N ASN A 103 -14.42 -2.80 -12.46
CA ASN A 103 -14.16 -3.29 -11.11
C ASN A 103 -14.57 -4.76 -10.93
N ALA A 104 -15.54 -5.27 -11.70
CA ALA A 104 -15.96 -6.67 -11.61
C ALA A 104 -14.90 -7.59 -12.24
N GLU A 105 -14.35 -7.21 -13.40
CA GLU A 105 -13.21 -7.93 -13.98
C GLU A 105 -11.97 -7.84 -13.08
N ALA A 106 -11.69 -6.67 -12.49
CA ALA A 106 -10.60 -6.53 -11.53
C ALA A 106 -10.76 -7.49 -10.34
N ALA A 107 -11.97 -7.57 -9.76
CA ALA A 107 -12.26 -8.48 -8.65
C ALA A 107 -12.10 -9.95 -9.03
N LYS A 108 -12.47 -10.34 -10.24
CA LYS A 108 -12.33 -11.69 -10.77
C LYS A 108 -10.85 -12.08 -10.85
N TRP A 109 -10.01 -11.26 -11.49
CA TRP A 109 -8.57 -11.52 -11.61
C TRP A 109 -7.86 -11.52 -10.24
N LEU A 110 -8.22 -10.58 -9.33
CA LEU A 110 -7.70 -10.60 -7.96
C LEU A 110 -8.07 -11.88 -7.22
N ARG A 111 -9.29 -12.41 -7.42
CA ARG A 111 -9.70 -13.65 -6.78
C ARG A 111 -8.86 -14.83 -7.27
N MET A 112 -8.62 -14.95 -8.57
CA MET A 112 -7.78 -16.01 -9.13
C MET A 112 -6.37 -15.97 -8.52
N ALA A 113 -5.71 -14.82 -8.51
CA ALA A 113 -4.40 -14.66 -7.89
C ALA A 113 -4.41 -14.91 -6.36
N ALA A 114 -5.45 -14.46 -5.66
CA ALA A 114 -5.60 -14.64 -4.21
C ALA A 114 -5.80 -16.12 -3.83
N GLU A 115 -6.54 -16.88 -4.63
CA GLU A 115 -6.75 -18.32 -4.46
C GLU A 115 -5.46 -19.11 -4.67
N GLN A 116 -4.56 -18.63 -5.52
CA GLN A 116 -3.21 -19.18 -5.73
C GLN A 116 -2.22 -18.76 -4.63
N GLY A 117 -2.62 -17.92 -3.66
CA GLY A 117 -1.80 -17.53 -2.52
C GLY A 117 -1.06 -16.20 -2.67
N ASP A 118 -1.27 -15.41 -3.74
CA ASP A 118 -0.65 -14.07 -3.86
C ASP A 118 -1.15 -13.14 -2.73
N ALA A 119 -0.26 -12.83 -1.79
CA ALA A 119 -0.59 -12.06 -0.59
C ALA A 119 -1.11 -10.66 -0.90
N GLN A 120 -0.58 -10.01 -1.95
CA GLN A 120 -1.02 -8.68 -2.36
C GLN A 120 -2.43 -8.74 -2.96
N SER A 121 -2.74 -9.76 -3.77
CA SER A 121 -4.08 -9.96 -4.30
C SER A 121 -5.09 -10.30 -3.23
N GLN A 122 -4.71 -11.05 -2.20
CA GLN A 122 -5.54 -11.33 -1.03
C GLN A 122 -5.88 -10.02 -0.29
N HIS A 123 -4.90 -9.15 -0.05
CA HIS A 123 -5.13 -7.84 0.53
C HIS A 123 -6.08 -7.01 -0.34
N ASN A 124 -5.79 -6.88 -1.64
CA ASN A 124 -6.58 -6.08 -2.56
C ASN A 124 -8.03 -6.60 -2.67
N LEU A 125 -8.22 -7.92 -2.72
CA LEU A 125 -9.54 -8.53 -2.75
C LEU A 125 -10.32 -8.24 -1.45
N ALA A 126 -9.64 -8.28 -0.30
CA ALA A 126 -10.24 -7.90 0.98
C ALA A 126 -10.72 -6.45 0.98
N VAL A 127 -9.94 -5.52 0.42
CA VAL A 127 -10.34 -4.12 0.24
C VAL A 127 -11.58 -4.00 -0.66
N LEU A 128 -11.64 -4.73 -1.78
CA LEU A 128 -12.82 -4.73 -2.65
C LEU A 128 -14.08 -5.23 -1.92
N TYR A 129 -13.96 -6.26 -1.07
CA TYR A 129 -15.07 -6.71 -0.24
C TYR A 129 -15.48 -5.69 0.84
N THR A 130 -14.53 -4.94 1.40
CA THR A 130 -14.80 -3.89 2.39
C THR A 130 -15.58 -2.73 1.74
N GLU A 131 -15.15 -2.29 0.57
CA GLU A 131 -15.69 -1.13 -0.12
C GLU A 131 -16.89 -1.44 -1.03
N GLY A 132 -17.07 -2.70 -1.42
CA GLY A 132 -18.11 -3.10 -2.38
C GLY A 132 -17.79 -2.69 -3.81
N LEU A 133 -16.50 -2.72 -4.19
CA LEU A 133 -16.04 -2.34 -5.53
C LEU A 133 -16.00 -3.57 -6.44
N GLY A 134 -16.87 -3.60 -7.45
CA GLY A 134 -16.99 -4.70 -8.41
C GLY A 134 -17.62 -5.99 -7.85
N LEU A 135 -17.91 -6.02 -6.54
CA LEU A 135 -18.58 -7.12 -5.84
C LEU A 135 -19.34 -6.58 -4.62
N PRO A 136 -20.36 -7.28 -4.12
CA PRO A 136 -21.09 -6.84 -2.94
C PRO A 136 -20.19 -6.76 -1.69
N ARG A 137 -20.42 -5.74 -0.85
CA ARG A 137 -19.74 -5.66 0.46
C ARG A 137 -19.96 -6.93 1.27
N ASN A 138 -18.87 -7.45 1.82
CA ASN A 138 -18.90 -8.66 2.66
C ASN A 138 -17.77 -8.63 3.69
N ALA A 139 -18.09 -8.19 4.90
CA ALA A 139 -17.11 -8.07 5.97
C ALA A 139 -16.46 -9.41 6.38
N LYS A 140 -17.18 -10.54 6.23
CA LYS A 140 -16.63 -11.87 6.53
C LYS A 140 -15.58 -12.29 5.51
N GLU A 141 -15.87 -12.10 4.22
CA GLU A 141 -14.88 -12.38 3.16
C GLU A 141 -13.70 -11.40 3.24
N ALA A 142 -13.95 -10.11 3.52
CA ALA A 142 -12.89 -9.12 3.74
C ALA A 142 -11.94 -9.58 4.85
N LEU A 143 -12.46 -9.96 6.01
CA LEU A 143 -11.67 -10.47 7.12
C LEU A 143 -10.88 -11.73 6.75
N LYS A 144 -11.51 -12.69 6.07
CA LYS A 144 -10.88 -13.95 5.66
C LYS A 144 -9.67 -13.70 4.75
N TRP A 145 -9.83 -12.87 3.73
CA TRP A 145 -8.76 -12.58 2.77
C TRP A 145 -7.69 -11.69 3.36
N MET A 146 -8.07 -10.69 4.18
CA MET A 146 -7.12 -9.84 4.89
C MET A 146 -6.24 -10.65 5.85
N ARG A 147 -6.84 -11.61 6.57
CA ARG A 147 -6.12 -12.52 7.47
C ARG A 147 -5.09 -13.36 6.72
N LYS A 148 -5.48 -13.98 5.60
CA LYS A 148 -4.54 -14.76 4.78
C LYS A 148 -3.34 -13.92 4.31
N SER A 149 -3.57 -12.69 3.88
CA SER A 149 -2.51 -11.77 3.49
C SER A 149 -1.58 -11.40 4.67
N ALA A 150 -2.16 -11.10 5.82
CA ALA A 150 -1.42 -10.73 7.03
C ALA A 150 -0.58 -11.89 7.60
N GLU A 151 -1.11 -13.10 7.59
CA GLU A 151 -0.42 -14.32 8.02
C GLU A 151 0.77 -14.69 7.14
N GLN A 152 0.75 -14.29 5.86
CA GLN A 152 1.91 -14.37 4.97
C GLN A 152 2.97 -13.28 5.23
N GLY A 153 2.73 -12.39 6.20
CA GLY A 153 3.67 -11.34 6.57
C GLY A 153 3.55 -10.05 5.74
N LEU A 154 2.58 -9.90 4.84
CA LEU A 154 2.42 -8.66 4.10
C LEU A 154 2.04 -7.51 5.05
N ALA A 155 2.88 -6.46 5.12
CA ALA A 155 2.66 -5.32 6.02
C ALA A 155 1.28 -4.66 5.79
N ALA A 156 0.88 -4.45 4.54
CA ALA A 156 -0.44 -3.91 4.20
C ALA A 156 -1.59 -4.80 4.71
N GLY A 157 -1.44 -6.12 4.63
CA GLY A 157 -2.41 -7.08 5.21
C GLY A 157 -2.48 -6.98 6.73
N GLN A 158 -1.33 -6.84 7.40
CA GLN A 158 -1.24 -6.67 8.86
C GLN A 158 -1.87 -5.34 9.30
N VAL A 159 -1.61 -4.24 8.58
CA VAL A 159 -2.28 -2.94 8.80
C VAL A 159 -3.79 -3.09 8.62
N GLY A 160 -4.21 -3.78 7.57
CA GLY A 160 -5.63 -4.05 7.31
C GLY A 160 -6.30 -4.86 8.44
N MET A 161 -5.64 -5.89 8.96
CA MET A 161 -6.16 -6.65 10.12
C MET A 161 -6.29 -5.76 11.36
N GLY A 162 -5.29 -4.92 11.64
CA GLY A 162 -5.36 -3.94 12.73
C GLY A 162 -6.58 -3.03 12.59
N ALA A 163 -6.82 -2.48 11.41
CA ALA A 163 -7.98 -1.63 11.13
C ALA A 163 -9.32 -2.37 11.26
N LEU A 164 -9.41 -3.64 10.84
CA LEU A 164 -10.63 -4.45 11.01
C LEU A 164 -10.97 -4.68 12.48
N TYR A 165 -9.98 -4.97 13.33
CA TYR A 165 -10.18 -5.11 14.77
C TYR A 165 -10.45 -3.79 15.48
N GLU A 166 -9.82 -2.69 15.05
CA GLU A 166 -10.07 -1.37 15.63
C GLU A 166 -11.52 -0.90 15.36
N ASN A 167 -12.02 -1.10 14.14
CA ASN A 167 -13.34 -0.66 13.71
C ASN A 167 -14.46 -1.68 13.94
N GLY A 168 -14.15 -2.91 14.30
CA GLY A 168 -15.16 -3.97 14.45
C GLY A 168 -15.76 -4.44 13.14
N ALA A 169 -14.99 -4.41 12.04
CA ALA A 169 -15.49 -4.80 10.72
C ALA A 169 -15.34 -6.31 10.47
N GLY A 170 -16.42 -7.05 10.61
CA GLY A 170 -16.45 -8.52 10.46
C GLY A 170 -16.00 -9.30 11.70
N VAL A 171 -15.50 -8.61 12.71
CA VAL A 171 -15.13 -9.12 14.05
C VAL A 171 -15.56 -8.10 15.11
N PRO A 172 -15.77 -8.50 16.37
CA PRO A 172 -15.93 -7.54 17.46
C PRO A 172 -14.70 -6.62 17.58
N PRO A 173 -14.89 -5.33 17.91
CA PRO A 173 -13.77 -4.42 18.15
C PRO A 173 -12.86 -4.94 19.26
N ASP A 174 -11.56 -5.03 18.99
CA ASP A 174 -10.54 -5.41 19.95
C ASP A 174 -9.26 -4.56 19.74
N PRO A 175 -9.06 -3.50 20.55
CA PRO A 175 -7.91 -2.63 20.41
C PRO A 175 -6.58 -3.31 20.79
N VAL A 176 -6.61 -4.42 21.54
CA VAL A 176 -5.39 -5.18 21.86
C VAL A 176 -4.97 -5.99 20.64
N GLU A 177 -5.90 -6.68 19.98
CA GLU A 177 -5.62 -7.36 18.72
C GLU A 177 -5.20 -6.38 17.62
N ALA A 178 -5.87 -5.21 17.51
CA ALA A 178 -5.46 -4.15 16.57
C ALA A 178 -4.00 -3.73 16.81
N MET A 179 -3.63 -3.46 18.07
CA MET A 179 -2.27 -3.11 18.47
C MET A 179 -1.25 -4.20 18.06
N ASN A 180 -1.59 -5.47 18.28
CA ASN A 180 -0.71 -6.60 17.97
C ASN A 180 -0.43 -6.66 16.45
N TRP A 181 -1.46 -6.55 15.62
CA TRP A 181 -1.31 -6.55 14.17
C TRP A 181 -0.52 -5.34 13.65
N TYR A 182 -0.80 -4.14 14.16
CA TYR A 182 -0.02 -2.95 13.78
C TYR A 182 1.46 -3.10 14.17
N ARG A 183 1.78 -3.68 15.33
CA ARG A 183 3.17 -3.92 15.76
C ARG A 183 3.94 -4.82 14.80
N LEU A 184 3.31 -5.85 14.23
CA LEU A 184 3.94 -6.70 13.22
C LEU A 184 4.33 -5.90 11.97
N ALA A 185 3.47 -5.01 11.50
CA ALA A 185 3.78 -4.15 10.36
C ALA A 185 4.83 -3.06 10.71
N VAL A 186 4.83 -2.53 11.93
CA VAL A 186 5.87 -1.60 12.42
C VAL A 186 7.26 -2.23 12.41
N GLN A 187 7.37 -3.53 12.69
CA GLN A 187 8.66 -4.27 12.59
C GLN A 187 9.22 -4.28 11.17
N GLN A 188 8.37 -4.11 10.16
CA GLN A 188 8.74 -3.99 8.76
C GLN A 188 9.00 -2.54 8.32
N ASN A 189 9.01 -1.58 9.28
CA ASN A 189 9.13 -0.14 9.04
C ASN A 189 8.00 0.45 8.18
N ASP A 190 6.79 -0.12 8.20
CA ASP A 190 5.63 0.43 7.51
C ASP A 190 5.15 1.72 8.18
N SER A 191 5.14 2.82 7.44
CA SER A 191 4.79 4.15 7.97
C SER A 191 3.30 4.29 8.30
N ASN A 192 2.42 3.61 7.57
CA ASN A 192 0.99 3.59 7.89
C ASN A 192 0.74 2.85 9.21
N ALA A 193 1.45 1.73 9.42
CA ALA A 193 1.38 1.01 10.68
C ALA A 193 1.87 1.84 11.87
N MET A 194 2.99 2.57 11.69
CA MET A 194 3.51 3.49 12.72
C MET A 194 2.48 4.56 13.06
N ASN A 195 1.85 5.15 12.04
CA ASN A 195 0.81 6.16 12.20
C ASN A 195 -0.42 5.61 12.94
N ASN A 196 -0.96 4.50 12.46
CA ASN A 196 -2.18 3.91 13.02
C ASN A 196 -1.96 3.43 14.46
N LEU A 197 -0.81 2.78 14.73
CA LEU A 197 -0.46 2.39 16.09
C LEU A 197 -0.29 3.60 17.00
N ALA A 198 0.37 4.67 16.51
CA ALA A 198 0.52 5.90 17.30
C ALA A 198 -0.84 6.51 17.66
N LEU A 199 -1.76 6.60 16.71
CA LEU A 199 -3.10 7.10 16.96
C LEU A 199 -3.86 6.22 17.96
N LEU A 200 -3.81 4.91 17.80
CA LEU A 200 -4.43 3.95 18.72
C LEU A 200 -3.87 4.09 20.14
N LEU A 201 -2.54 4.15 20.30
CA LEU A 201 -1.88 4.32 21.60
C LEU A 201 -2.18 5.68 22.26
N ALA A 202 -2.34 6.73 21.45
CA ALA A 202 -2.65 8.07 21.94
C ALA A 202 -4.09 8.21 22.41
N THR A 203 -5.05 7.57 21.70
CA THR A 203 -6.48 7.85 21.86
C THR A 203 -7.28 6.74 22.54
N SER A 204 -6.73 5.54 22.67
CA SER A 204 -7.42 4.39 23.25
C SER A 204 -7.92 4.67 24.68
N LYS A 205 -9.15 4.26 24.94
CA LYS A 205 -9.74 4.25 26.31
C LYS A 205 -9.29 3.01 27.10
N ASN A 206 -8.74 1.99 26.43
CA ASN A 206 -8.24 0.78 27.09
C ASN A 206 -6.86 1.09 27.72
N PRO A 207 -6.70 0.99 29.06
CA PRO A 207 -5.45 1.29 29.74
C PRO A 207 -4.31 0.33 29.38
N HIS A 208 -4.62 -0.88 28.91
CA HIS A 208 -3.60 -1.84 28.45
C HIS A 208 -3.05 -1.52 27.06
N VAL A 209 -3.73 -0.64 26.32
CA VAL A 209 -3.33 -0.19 25.00
C VAL A 209 -2.75 1.22 25.06
N ARG A 210 -3.37 2.11 25.86
CA ARG A 210 -2.99 3.52 25.93
C ARG A 210 -1.54 3.70 26.37
N ASN A 211 -0.73 4.31 25.49
CA ASN A 211 0.67 4.65 25.77
C ASN A 211 1.08 5.92 24.99
N PRO A 212 0.78 7.12 25.54
CA PRO A 212 1.06 8.38 24.85
C PRO A 212 2.55 8.62 24.55
N GLN A 213 3.45 8.11 25.38
CA GLN A 213 4.89 8.29 25.18
C GLN A 213 5.38 7.47 23.96
N GLU A 214 4.96 6.20 23.85
CA GLU A 214 5.25 5.36 22.67
C GLU A 214 4.59 5.95 21.41
N ALA A 215 3.36 6.47 21.54
CA ALA A 215 2.64 7.14 20.46
C ALA A 215 3.45 8.28 19.83
N VAL A 216 4.03 9.17 20.66
CA VAL A 216 4.87 10.26 20.16
C VAL A 216 6.08 9.72 19.39
N SER A 217 6.75 8.69 19.92
CA SER A 217 7.93 8.10 19.26
C SER A 217 7.59 7.53 17.88
N LEU A 218 6.48 6.79 17.78
CA LEU A 218 6.02 6.18 16.52
C LEU A 218 5.56 7.23 15.51
N ALA A 219 4.80 8.23 15.97
CA ALA A 219 4.31 9.30 15.09
C ALA A 219 5.46 10.14 14.52
N ILE A 220 6.52 10.43 15.30
CA ILE A 220 7.73 11.09 14.78
C ILE A 220 8.37 10.25 13.67
N ARG A 221 8.46 8.94 13.84
CA ARG A 221 9.02 8.04 12.81
C ARG A 221 8.15 8.01 11.56
N ALA A 222 6.81 7.99 11.71
CA ALA A 222 5.89 8.05 10.58
C ALA A 222 6.06 9.33 9.75
N VAL A 223 6.09 10.50 10.42
CA VAL A 223 6.32 11.81 9.78
C VAL A 223 7.67 11.86 9.07
N ALA A 224 8.72 11.30 9.67
CA ALA A 224 10.05 11.25 9.05
C ALA A 224 10.10 10.36 7.80
N ALA A 225 9.27 9.31 7.75
CA ALA A 225 9.19 8.40 6.61
C ALA A 225 8.40 8.99 5.43
N ALA A 226 7.38 9.81 5.70
CA ALA A 226 6.56 10.44 4.67
C ALA A 226 6.03 11.80 5.15
N ASN A 227 6.17 12.81 4.31
CA ASN A 227 5.62 14.14 4.58
C ASN A 227 4.11 14.16 4.26
N ASN A 228 3.32 13.60 5.18
CA ASN A 228 1.88 13.44 5.06
C ASN A 228 1.18 14.27 6.14
N PRO A 229 0.21 15.15 5.80
CA PRO A 229 -0.52 15.94 6.79
C PRO A 229 -1.30 15.09 7.81
N ASP A 230 -1.82 13.91 7.43
CA ASP A 230 -2.49 13.00 8.37
C ASP A 230 -1.52 12.44 9.43
N TYR A 231 -0.24 12.28 9.08
CA TYR A 231 0.77 11.86 10.06
C TYR A 231 1.13 12.99 11.03
N LEU A 232 1.08 14.25 10.58
CA LEU A 232 1.24 15.42 11.46
C LEU A 232 0.06 15.54 12.42
N ASP A 233 -1.19 15.35 11.97
CA ASP A 233 -2.37 15.33 12.84
C ASP A 233 -2.25 14.23 13.91
N THR A 234 -1.84 13.02 13.53
CA THR A 234 -1.58 11.94 14.48
C THR A 234 -0.46 12.30 15.47
N LEU A 235 0.61 12.96 15.03
CA LEU A 235 1.69 13.42 15.91
C LEU A 235 1.19 14.49 16.86
N ALA A 236 0.35 15.41 16.41
CA ALA A 236 -0.28 16.41 17.26
C ALA A 236 -1.17 15.78 18.34
N ALA A 237 -2.00 14.78 17.93
CA ALA A 237 -2.81 14.01 18.88
C ALA A 237 -1.95 13.26 19.91
N ALA A 238 -0.82 12.69 19.48
CA ALA A 238 0.13 12.04 20.37
C ALA A 238 0.77 13.01 21.35
N TYR A 239 1.23 14.18 20.89
CA TYR A 239 1.74 15.24 21.77
C TYR A 239 0.69 15.69 22.77
N PHE A 240 -0.54 15.93 22.31
CA PHE A 240 -1.62 16.36 23.19
C PHE A 240 -1.92 15.33 24.29
N SER A 241 -2.03 14.06 23.90
CA SER A 241 -2.29 12.98 24.86
C SER A 241 -1.14 12.74 25.85
N ASN A 242 0.08 13.16 25.47
CA ASN A 242 1.29 13.13 26.32
C ASN A 242 1.50 14.44 27.12
N GLY A 243 0.52 15.35 27.16
CA GLY A 243 0.57 16.60 27.91
C GLY A 243 1.43 17.71 27.30
N GLN A 244 1.91 17.55 26.07
CA GLN A 244 2.77 18.49 25.35
C GLN A 244 1.93 19.40 24.43
N THR A 245 1.00 20.17 25.03
CA THR A 245 -0.04 20.92 24.32
C THR A 245 0.53 21.95 23.33
N ASP A 246 1.61 22.66 23.70
CA ASP A 246 2.21 23.65 22.78
C ASP A 246 2.74 22.99 21.50
N LYS A 247 3.40 21.81 21.63
CA LYS A 247 3.85 21.04 20.47
C LYS A 247 2.69 20.51 19.65
N ALA A 248 1.59 20.12 20.29
CA ALA A 248 0.40 19.68 19.58
C ALA A 248 -0.16 20.80 18.70
N ILE A 249 -0.28 22.03 19.23
CA ILE A 249 -0.75 23.20 18.51
C ILE A 249 0.17 23.50 17.31
N GLU A 250 1.48 23.59 17.53
CA GLU A 250 2.45 23.86 16.46
C GLU A 250 2.39 22.80 15.35
N THR A 251 2.27 21.53 15.73
CA THR A 251 2.25 20.42 14.77
C THR A 251 0.94 20.40 13.98
N GLU A 252 -0.19 20.66 14.64
CA GLU A 252 -1.50 20.72 13.98
C GLU A 252 -1.61 21.91 13.01
N GLN A 253 -1.00 23.04 13.34
CA GLN A 253 -0.89 24.19 12.43
C GLN A 253 -0.13 23.83 11.16
N LYS A 254 0.91 22.98 11.25
CA LYS A 254 1.64 22.48 10.07
C LYS A 254 0.77 21.56 9.23
N ALA A 255 0.01 20.64 9.85
CA ALA A 255 -0.94 19.77 9.12
C ALA A 255 -1.99 20.62 8.38
N LEU A 256 -2.58 21.59 9.06
CA LEU A 256 -3.57 22.51 8.49
C LEU A 256 -2.98 23.38 7.37
N ALA A 257 -1.73 23.82 7.47
CA ALA A 257 -1.07 24.57 6.41
C ALA A 257 -0.88 23.75 5.13
N MET A 258 -0.70 22.43 5.25
CA MET A 258 -0.62 21.50 4.10
C MET A 258 -1.99 21.19 3.49
N ASN A 259 -3.06 21.17 4.31
CA ASN A 259 -4.43 20.93 3.85
C ASN A 259 -5.42 21.89 4.57
N PRO A 260 -5.51 23.16 4.11
CA PRO A 260 -6.32 24.19 4.78
C PRO A 260 -7.83 23.94 4.79
N SER A 261 -8.31 23.06 3.91
CA SER A 261 -9.75 22.74 3.81
C SER A 261 -10.18 21.59 4.73
N ASN A 262 -9.26 20.92 5.42
CA ASN A 262 -9.58 19.80 6.29
C ASN A 262 -10.21 20.28 7.61
N ASP A 263 -11.51 20.01 7.79
CA ASP A 263 -12.25 20.45 8.97
C ASP A 263 -11.84 19.69 10.24
N SER A 264 -11.42 18.42 10.14
CA SER A 264 -10.93 17.64 11.28
C SER A 264 -9.68 18.27 11.91
N TYR A 265 -8.74 18.78 11.08
CA TYR A 265 -7.55 19.49 11.59
C TYR A 265 -7.92 20.81 12.28
N LYS A 266 -8.91 21.54 11.75
CA LYS A 266 -9.41 22.78 12.41
C LYS A 266 -10.01 22.46 13.78
N GLU A 267 -10.83 21.41 13.87
CA GLU A 267 -11.45 20.99 15.13
C GLU A 267 -10.40 20.52 16.14
N ALA A 268 -9.40 19.73 15.70
CA ALA A 268 -8.28 19.31 16.55
C ALA A 268 -7.50 20.53 17.08
N LEU A 269 -7.15 21.48 16.21
CA LEU A 269 -6.45 22.70 16.60
C LEU A 269 -7.24 23.54 17.62
N GLN A 270 -8.54 23.73 17.40
CA GLN A 270 -9.43 24.43 18.34
C GLN A 270 -9.46 23.76 19.72
N LYS A 271 -9.55 22.43 19.74
CA LYS A 271 -9.49 21.64 20.98
C LYS A 271 -8.17 21.86 21.73
N TYR A 272 -7.03 21.87 21.03
CA TYR A 272 -5.72 22.06 21.67
C TYR A 272 -5.54 23.48 22.17
N LEU A 273 -5.99 24.49 21.42
CA LEU A 273 -5.97 25.91 21.84
C LEU A 273 -6.85 26.14 23.08
N ALA A 274 -8.06 25.58 23.13
CA ALA A 274 -8.95 25.66 24.27
C ALA A 274 -8.32 25.03 25.53
N ALA A 275 -7.64 23.91 25.39
CA ALA A 275 -6.93 23.27 26.51
C ALA A 275 -5.71 24.06 26.98
N ASN A 276 -5.10 24.89 26.13
CA ASN A 276 -3.95 25.73 26.46
C ASN A 276 -4.38 27.06 27.11
N GLY A 277 -5.50 27.65 26.66
CA GLY A 277 -6.02 28.92 27.19
C GLY A 277 -6.69 28.83 28.57
N GLY A 278 -6.90 27.62 29.07
CA GLY A 278 -7.41 27.34 30.42
C GLY A 278 -6.32 27.21 31.52
N ARG A 279 -5.06 27.44 31.16
CA ARG A 279 -3.91 27.48 32.07
C ARG A 279 -3.45 28.93 32.31
#